data_9b2ef866db1bcc8f8d9394a74ef7be41
#
_entry.id   9b2ef866db1bcc8f8d9394a74ef7be41
#
_cell.length_a   1.000
_cell.length_b   1.000
_cell.length_c   1.000
_cell.angle_alpha   90.00
_cell.angle_beta   90.00
_cell.angle_gamma   90.00
#
_symmetry.space_group_name_H-M   'P 1'
#
loop_
_entity.id
_entity.type
_entity.pdbx_description
1 polymer ?
#
loop_
_entity_poly.entity_id
_entity_poly.type
_entity_poly.pdbx_seq_one_letter_code
_entity_poly.pdbx_strand_id
1 'polypeptide(L)'
;MSLKNVMVAQSGGPTVAINASLAGVIRGVMASEQYETVYGSVNGILGILNNNLLNLTEIMNENPAYLDRLETTPAMYLGSCRHKLPDYLDDDSSYVFIFKQFELYNVGAFFYIGGNDSMDTVLKLSEYGKKIGSDVRIIGIPKTIDNDLCETDHTPGFGSAAKYIASSVLEIAHDTFIYAVKSVTIIEIMGRDAGWLTAAAALARNGYNSAPHLIYLPEVPFDTDDFLLDVKRMLFERNNVIIAVSEGIRDASGNYISASEKSVDTFGHSQLSGAGKTLEFLVKEKLGVKVRSIEVNVLQRCAAHLASKTDLMESVELGKKAVALSEEGATASMVTMNRVSDDPYTIEYGYAEIKNIANEARSVPTEWINAAGNDVTQELIDYLTPLIQGESNVTYENGLPVYMDVSHLTKHQ
;
A
#
# COMPACT_ATOMS: atom_id res chain seq x y z
N MET A 1 2.10 -39.03 -2.49
CA MET A 1 3.11 -38.13 -3.11
C MET A 1 3.80 -37.42 -1.97
N SER A 2 5.09 -37.05 -2.10
CA SER A 2 5.74 -36.19 -1.10
C SER A 2 5.07 -34.81 -1.12
N LEU A 3 4.90 -34.19 0.04
CA LEU A 3 4.41 -32.83 0.15
C LEU A 3 5.35 -31.87 -0.61
N LYS A 4 4.80 -30.81 -1.11
CA LYS A 4 5.56 -29.72 -1.78
C LYS A 4 5.84 -28.61 -0.79
N ASN A 5 6.75 -27.71 -1.15
CA ASN A 5 7.03 -26.49 -0.39
C ASN A 5 6.42 -25.28 -1.08
N VAL A 6 6.25 -24.23 -0.31
CA VAL A 6 5.85 -22.91 -0.78
C VAL A 6 7.05 -21.97 -0.71
N MET A 7 7.20 -21.11 -1.69
CA MET A 7 8.11 -19.98 -1.62
C MET A 7 7.31 -18.69 -1.68
N VAL A 8 7.66 -17.71 -0.84
CA VAL A 8 6.99 -16.41 -0.78
C VAL A 8 8.01 -15.28 -0.77
N ALA A 9 7.70 -14.19 -1.45
CA ALA A 9 8.52 -12.99 -1.46
C ALA A 9 7.65 -11.73 -1.31
N GLN A 10 8.26 -10.65 -0.80
CA GLN A 10 7.66 -9.33 -0.63
C GLN A 10 8.39 -8.31 -1.49
N SER A 11 7.67 -7.34 -2.08
CA SER A 11 8.27 -6.35 -2.99
C SER A 11 7.52 -5.02 -3.00
N GLY A 12 8.18 -3.99 -3.54
CA GLY A 12 7.64 -2.63 -3.66
C GLY A 12 7.77 -1.81 -2.39
N GLY A 13 6.91 -0.79 -2.22
CA GLY A 13 6.85 0.04 -1.02
C GLY A 13 6.32 -0.73 0.20
N PRO A 14 6.83 -0.48 1.42
CA PRO A 14 6.33 -1.14 2.62
C PRO A 14 4.94 -0.65 3.03
N THR A 15 4.21 -1.49 3.79
CA THR A 15 2.95 -1.14 4.45
C THR A 15 2.90 -1.77 5.84
N VAL A 16 1.93 -1.40 6.66
CA VAL A 16 1.71 -2.08 7.95
C VAL A 16 1.01 -3.43 7.79
N ALA A 17 0.37 -3.69 6.66
CA ALA A 17 -0.44 -4.90 6.42
C ALA A 17 0.28 -6.00 5.62
N ILE A 18 1.42 -5.70 4.98
CA ILE A 18 2.09 -6.66 4.11
C ILE A 18 2.53 -7.94 4.85
N ASN A 19 2.92 -7.82 6.11
CA ASN A 19 3.28 -8.96 6.94
C ASN A 19 2.06 -9.76 7.41
N ALA A 20 0.88 -9.14 7.49
CA ALA A 20 -0.36 -9.87 7.74
C ALA A 20 -0.70 -10.79 6.55
N SER A 21 -0.47 -10.34 5.30
CA SER A 21 -0.58 -11.23 4.12
C SER A 21 0.41 -12.39 4.19
N LEU A 22 1.66 -12.12 4.59
CA LEU A 22 2.68 -13.17 4.80
C LEU A 22 2.26 -14.17 5.87
N ALA A 23 1.75 -13.69 7.01
CA ALA A 23 1.22 -14.54 8.08
C ALA A 23 0.04 -15.40 7.58
N GLY A 24 -0.82 -14.83 6.74
CA GLY A 24 -1.90 -15.53 6.07
C GLY A 24 -1.42 -16.69 5.20
N VAL A 25 -0.35 -16.48 4.41
CA VAL A 25 0.29 -17.56 3.62
C VAL A 25 0.81 -18.66 4.56
N ILE A 26 1.52 -18.30 5.62
CA ILE A 26 2.08 -19.28 6.57
C ILE A 26 0.95 -20.07 7.24
N ARG A 27 -0.12 -19.41 7.73
CA ARG A 27 -1.30 -20.07 8.30
C ARG A 27 -1.99 -20.99 7.30
N GLY A 28 -2.11 -20.56 6.04
CA GLY A 28 -2.66 -21.38 4.96
C GLY A 28 -1.86 -22.66 4.75
N VAL A 29 -0.53 -22.57 4.70
CA VAL A 29 0.35 -23.74 4.54
C VAL A 29 0.30 -24.65 5.77
N MET A 30 0.27 -24.09 6.99
CA MET A 30 0.11 -24.90 8.21
C MET A 30 -1.20 -25.71 8.25
N ALA A 31 -2.22 -25.27 7.55
CA ALA A 31 -3.51 -25.97 7.43
C ALA A 31 -3.60 -26.85 6.18
N SER A 32 -2.59 -26.84 5.31
CA SER A 32 -2.57 -27.56 4.02
C SER A 32 -2.25 -29.03 4.19
N GLU A 33 -2.83 -29.87 3.33
CA GLU A 33 -2.44 -31.27 3.17
C GLU A 33 -1.51 -31.50 1.97
N GLN A 34 -1.22 -30.44 1.18
CA GLN A 34 -0.37 -30.50 -0.02
C GLN A 34 0.99 -29.87 0.18
N TYR A 35 1.12 -28.94 1.14
CA TYR A 35 2.33 -28.20 1.43
C TYR A 35 2.84 -28.47 2.85
N GLU A 36 4.18 -28.34 3.06
CA GLU A 36 4.78 -28.56 4.39
C GLU A 36 5.65 -27.41 4.88
N THR A 37 6.46 -26.81 4.00
CA THR A 37 7.43 -25.77 4.37
C THR A 37 7.20 -24.47 3.60
N VAL A 38 7.31 -23.34 4.30
CA VAL A 38 7.31 -22.01 3.69
C VAL A 38 8.73 -21.46 3.70
N TYR A 39 9.29 -21.20 2.53
CA TYR A 39 10.54 -20.48 2.34
C TYR A 39 10.27 -19.01 2.01
N GLY A 40 10.81 -18.11 2.81
CA GLY A 40 10.76 -16.67 2.57
C GLY A 40 11.97 -16.18 1.78
N SER A 41 11.75 -15.56 0.64
CA SER A 41 12.84 -14.97 -0.15
C SER A 41 13.21 -13.58 0.37
N VAL A 42 14.43 -13.41 0.84
CA VAL A 42 14.93 -12.14 1.41
C VAL A 42 15.23 -11.14 0.29
N ASN A 43 14.66 -9.95 0.39
CA ASN A 43 14.73 -8.90 -0.62
C ASN A 43 14.08 -9.29 -1.97
N GLY A 44 12.86 -9.80 -1.90
CA GLY A 44 12.04 -10.07 -3.07
C GLY A 44 12.63 -11.13 -3.99
N ILE A 45 12.56 -10.92 -5.30
CA ILE A 45 13.08 -11.87 -6.29
C ILE A 45 14.61 -12.01 -6.21
N LEU A 46 15.32 -11.00 -5.71
CA LEU A 46 16.78 -11.06 -5.52
C LEU A 46 17.19 -12.13 -4.51
N GLY A 47 16.37 -12.42 -3.51
CA GLY A 47 16.63 -13.50 -2.56
C GLY A 47 16.70 -14.86 -3.23
N ILE A 48 15.83 -15.12 -4.21
CA ILE A 48 15.88 -16.35 -5.01
C ILE A 48 17.16 -16.37 -5.86
N LEU A 49 17.46 -15.27 -6.54
CA LEU A 49 18.63 -15.15 -7.42
C LEU A 49 19.96 -15.28 -6.65
N ASN A 50 19.99 -14.87 -5.38
CA ASN A 50 21.18 -14.92 -4.52
C ASN A 50 21.17 -16.12 -3.55
N ASN A 51 20.18 -17.02 -3.65
CA ASN A 51 19.97 -18.14 -2.74
C ASN A 51 19.93 -17.70 -1.25
N ASN A 52 19.30 -16.56 -0.98
CA ASN A 52 19.09 -15.99 0.36
C ASN A 52 17.64 -16.22 0.80
N LEU A 53 17.40 -17.39 1.38
CA LEU A 53 16.07 -17.87 1.77
C LEU A 53 16.03 -18.14 3.27
N LEU A 54 14.89 -17.86 3.90
CA LEU A 54 14.58 -18.19 5.29
C LEU A 54 13.59 -19.35 5.35
N ASN A 55 13.79 -20.31 6.24
CA ASN A 55 12.77 -21.30 6.56
C ASN A 55 11.77 -20.68 7.56
N LEU A 56 10.68 -20.11 7.05
CA LEU A 56 9.67 -19.44 7.88
C LEU A 56 8.91 -20.43 8.77
N THR A 57 8.72 -21.66 8.33
CA THR A 57 8.06 -22.69 9.13
C THR A 57 8.85 -22.99 10.40
N GLU A 58 10.18 -23.15 10.32
CA GLU A 58 11.04 -23.33 11.49
C GLU A 58 10.99 -22.12 12.41
N ILE A 59 11.17 -20.90 11.87
CA ILE A 59 11.15 -19.66 12.65
C ILE A 59 9.83 -19.49 13.41
N MET A 60 8.69 -19.71 12.76
CA MET A 60 7.38 -19.55 13.41
C MET A 60 7.08 -20.64 14.44
N ASN A 61 7.68 -21.82 14.30
CA ASN A 61 7.56 -22.90 15.28
C ASN A 61 8.39 -22.69 16.55
N GLU A 62 9.39 -21.78 16.56
CA GLU A 62 10.16 -21.44 17.75
C GLU A 62 9.31 -20.81 18.85
N ASN A 63 8.28 -20.01 18.46
CA ASN A 63 7.41 -19.34 19.40
C ASN A 63 5.99 -19.16 18.82
N PRO A 64 4.95 -19.70 19.46
CA PRO A 64 3.55 -19.56 19.00
C PRO A 64 3.08 -18.12 18.82
N ALA A 65 3.67 -17.14 19.51
CA ALA A 65 3.31 -15.74 19.40
C ALA A 65 3.91 -15.05 18.15
N TYR A 66 4.81 -15.69 17.41
CA TYR A 66 5.50 -15.05 16.29
C TYR A 66 4.56 -14.72 15.12
N LEU A 67 3.58 -15.59 14.84
CA LEU A 67 2.60 -15.30 13.77
C LEU A 67 1.75 -14.07 14.09
N ASP A 68 1.22 -13.95 15.31
CA ASP A 68 0.43 -12.80 15.73
C ASP A 68 1.28 -11.53 15.77
N ARG A 69 2.54 -11.64 16.19
CA ARG A 69 3.51 -10.55 16.18
C ARG A 69 3.86 -10.14 14.75
N LEU A 70 4.00 -11.09 13.82
CA LEU A 70 4.27 -10.83 12.41
C LEU A 70 3.12 -10.02 11.79
N GLU A 71 1.86 -10.35 12.08
CA GLU A 71 0.68 -9.64 11.57
C GLU A 71 0.69 -8.15 11.91
N THR A 72 1.25 -7.77 13.06
CA THR A 72 1.30 -6.39 13.54
C THR A 72 2.66 -5.71 13.34
N THR A 73 3.64 -6.42 12.80
CA THR A 73 4.96 -5.86 12.49
C THR A 73 4.90 -4.99 11.24
N PRO A 74 5.29 -3.70 11.31
CA PRO A 74 5.28 -2.82 10.14
C PRO A 74 6.39 -3.15 9.15
N ALA A 75 6.30 -2.59 7.97
CA ALA A 75 7.22 -2.74 6.85
C ALA A 75 7.24 -4.17 6.29
N MET A 76 8.40 -4.69 5.88
CA MET A 76 8.53 -5.99 5.24
C MET A 76 9.48 -6.88 6.02
N TYR A 77 8.96 -7.94 6.60
CA TYR A 77 9.77 -8.91 7.33
C TYR A 77 10.83 -9.56 6.43
N LEU A 78 10.49 -9.82 5.17
CA LEU A 78 11.42 -10.39 4.18
C LEU A 78 12.24 -9.34 3.43
N GLY A 79 12.10 -8.05 3.76
CA GLY A 79 12.73 -6.99 2.98
C GLY A 79 12.11 -6.80 1.60
N SER A 80 12.63 -5.84 0.85
CA SER A 80 12.13 -5.47 -0.48
C SER A 80 13.26 -5.38 -1.49
N CYS A 81 12.93 -5.44 -2.77
CA CYS A 81 13.84 -5.08 -3.85
C CYS A 81 13.13 -4.23 -4.90
N ARG A 82 13.94 -3.53 -5.70
CA ARG A 82 13.53 -2.81 -6.89
C ARG A 82 14.25 -3.42 -8.11
N HIS A 83 13.90 -4.69 -8.39
CA HIS A 83 14.51 -5.43 -9.49
C HIS A 83 13.41 -5.82 -10.49
N LYS A 84 13.56 -5.38 -11.75
CA LYS A 84 12.69 -5.80 -12.85
C LYS A 84 13.37 -6.95 -13.59
N LEU A 85 12.64 -8.05 -13.76
CA LEU A 85 13.09 -9.12 -14.67
C LEU A 85 13.05 -8.61 -16.11
N PRO A 86 14.09 -8.89 -16.93
CA PRO A 86 14.07 -8.59 -18.35
C PRO A 86 12.93 -9.35 -19.06
N ASP A 87 12.67 -9.04 -20.31
CA ASP A 87 11.83 -9.91 -21.13
C ASP A 87 12.57 -11.25 -21.34
N TYR A 88 11.91 -12.37 -21.04
CA TYR A 88 12.52 -13.70 -21.18
C TYR A 88 12.79 -14.11 -22.64
N LEU A 89 12.26 -13.36 -23.60
CA LEU A 89 12.59 -13.54 -25.02
C LEU A 89 13.95 -12.93 -25.36
N ASP A 90 14.38 -11.92 -24.63
CA ASP A 90 15.68 -11.26 -24.78
C ASP A 90 16.77 -11.93 -23.92
N ASP A 91 16.45 -12.20 -22.64
CA ASP A 91 17.35 -12.87 -21.69
C ASP A 91 16.55 -13.69 -20.67
N ASP A 92 16.65 -15.01 -20.75
CA ASP A 92 15.98 -15.93 -19.85
C ASP A 92 16.88 -16.47 -18.71
N SER A 93 18.09 -15.99 -18.58
CA SER A 93 19.08 -16.50 -17.61
C SER A 93 18.57 -16.46 -16.16
N SER A 94 17.94 -15.36 -15.76
CA SER A 94 17.31 -15.20 -14.44
C SER A 94 16.16 -16.17 -14.23
N TYR A 95 15.34 -16.40 -15.25
CA TYR A 95 14.22 -17.34 -15.18
C TYR A 95 14.70 -18.79 -15.04
N VAL A 96 15.68 -19.19 -15.85
CA VAL A 96 16.32 -20.51 -15.73
C VAL A 96 16.82 -20.74 -14.31
N PHE A 97 17.47 -19.74 -13.72
CA PHE A 97 17.99 -19.85 -12.35
C PHE A 97 16.84 -19.95 -11.33
N ILE A 98 15.81 -19.08 -11.40
CA ILE A 98 14.67 -19.10 -10.50
C ILE A 98 13.96 -20.45 -10.52
N PHE A 99 13.67 -21.01 -11.69
CA PHE A 99 12.99 -22.30 -11.81
C PHE A 99 13.85 -23.47 -11.34
N LYS A 100 15.20 -23.39 -11.47
CA LYS A 100 16.12 -24.34 -10.83
C LYS A 100 16.06 -24.27 -9.29
N GLN A 101 15.91 -23.06 -8.72
CA GLN A 101 15.71 -22.93 -7.28
C GLN A 101 14.35 -23.53 -6.86
N PHE A 102 13.29 -23.32 -7.63
CA PHE A 102 12.01 -23.97 -7.37
C PHE A 102 12.12 -25.49 -7.35
N GLU A 103 12.86 -26.07 -8.29
CA GLU A 103 13.12 -27.50 -8.32
C GLU A 103 13.94 -27.94 -7.10
N LEU A 104 15.06 -27.25 -6.79
CA LEU A 104 15.98 -27.57 -5.69
C LEU A 104 15.25 -27.60 -4.33
N TYR A 105 14.35 -26.63 -4.10
CA TYR A 105 13.56 -26.51 -2.86
C TYR A 105 12.21 -27.24 -2.94
N ASN A 106 11.97 -28.08 -3.95
CA ASN A 106 10.71 -28.81 -4.16
C ASN A 106 9.46 -27.90 -4.09
N VAL A 107 9.53 -26.69 -4.66
CA VAL A 107 8.48 -25.69 -4.61
C VAL A 107 7.30 -26.12 -5.50
N GLY A 108 6.10 -26.14 -4.91
CA GLY A 108 4.84 -26.37 -5.62
C GLY A 108 4.08 -25.07 -5.91
N ALA A 109 4.28 -24.03 -5.08
CA ALA A 109 3.69 -22.71 -5.29
C ALA A 109 4.66 -21.58 -4.92
N PHE A 110 4.64 -20.51 -5.71
CA PHE A 110 5.34 -19.26 -5.46
C PHE A 110 4.33 -18.12 -5.32
N PHE A 111 4.39 -17.42 -4.18
CA PHE A 111 3.56 -16.26 -3.91
C PHE A 111 4.40 -14.98 -3.92
N TYR A 112 3.94 -13.96 -4.65
CA TYR A 112 4.62 -12.68 -4.67
C TYR A 112 3.69 -11.58 -4.16
N ILE A 113 4.02 -11.04 -2.96
CA ILE A 113 3.22 -10.00 -2.30
C ILE A 113 3.74 -8.64 -2.74
N GLY A 114 2.92 -7.85 -3.45
CA GLY A 114 3.38 -6.55 -3.92
C GLY A 114 2.37 -5.75 -4.73
N GLY A 115 2.83 -4.62 -5.25
CA GLY A 115 2.09 -3.72 -6.11
C GLY A 115 2.21 -4.07 -7.59
N ASN A 116 1.95 -3.10 -8.45
CA ASN A 116 1.86 -3.27 -9.90
C ASN A 116 3.13 -3.87 -10.52
N ASP A 117 4.33 -3.37 -10.20
CA ASP A 117 5.61 -3.94 -10.66
C ASP A 117 5.81 -5.41 -10.22
N SER A 118 5.25 -5.79 -9.06
CA SER A 118 5.29 -7.18 -8.59
C SER A 118 4.35 -8.06 -9.40
N MET A 119 3.20 -7.54 -9.82
CA MET A 119 2.26 -8.24 -10.69
C MET A 119 2.83 -8.44 -12.09
N ASP A 120 3.63 -7.49 -12.62
CA ASP A 120 4.41 -7.69 -13.85
C ASP A 120 5.42 -8.86 -13.71
N THR A 121 6.07 -8.97 -12.55
CA THR A 121 6.97 -10.11 -12.26
C THR A 121 6.20 -11.44 -12.21
N VAL A 122 5.02 -11.46 -11.58
CA VAL A 122 4.12 -12.65 -11.55
C VAL A 122 3.71 -13.05 -12.96
N LEU A 123 3.32 -12.08 -13.80
CA LEU A 123 2.97 -12.32 -15.19
C LEU A 123 4.13 -12.98 -15.97
N LYS A 124 5.31 -12.36 -15.95
CA LYS A 124 6.50 -12.84 -16.65
C LYS A 124 6.93 -14.25 -16.19
N LEU A 125 6.95 -14.50 -14.88
CA LEU A 125 7.28 -15.83 -14.36
C LEU A 125 6.23 -16.87 -14.75
N SER A 126 4.95 -16.51 -14.78
CA SER A 126 3.87 -17.40 -15.18
C SER A 126 3.95 -17.79 -16.65
N GLU A 127 4.25 -16.82 -17.53
CA GLU A 127 4.45 -17.05 -18.97
C GLU A 127 5.66 -17.94 -19.22
N TYR A 128 6.78 -17.67 -18.54
CA TYR A 128 7.98 -18.50 -18.68
C TYR A 128 7.73 -19.92 -18.14
N GLY A 129 7.08 -20.06 -16.98
CA GLY A 129 6.70 -21.36 -16.41
C GLY A 129 5.84 -22.17 -17.38
N LYS A 130 4.87 -21.54 -18.04
CA LYS A 130 4.05 -22.16 -19.09
C LYS A 130 4.89 -22.61 -20.29
N LYS A 131 5.85 -21.76 -20.73
CA LYS A 131 6.77 -22.07 -21.85
C LYS A 131 7.60 -23.33 -21.59
N ILE A 132 8.07 -23.52 -20.36
CA ILE A 132 8.91 -24.68 -19.99
C ILE A 132 8.12 -25.88 -19.45
N GLY A 133 6.80 -25.78 -19.36
CA GLY A 133 5.94 -26.85 -18.84
C GLY A 133 6.09 -27.08 -17.32
N SER A 134 6.37 -26.04 -16.55
CA SER A 134 6.48 -26.11 -15.08
C SER A 134 5.12 -26.28 -14.41
N ASP A 135 5.04 -27.13 -13.37
CA ASP A 135 3.86 -27.33 -12.55
C ASP A 135 3.76 -26.36 -11.36
N VAL A 136 4.75 -25.48 -11.16
CA VAL A 136 4.76 -24.50 -10.08
C VAL A 136 3.63 -23.49 -10.25
N ARG A 137 2.78 -23.33 -9.22
CA ARG A 137 1.71 -22.34 -9.20
C ARG A 137 2.29 -20.96 -8.85
N ILE A 138 2.03 -19.96 -9.67
CA ILE A 138 2.56 -18.60 -9.49
C ILE A 138 1.38 -17.67 -9.31
N ILE A 139 1.25 -17.07 -8.11
CA ILE A 139 0.10 -16.27 -7.71
C ILE A 139 0.57 -14.97 -7.06
N GLY A 140 0.01 -13.84 -7.49
CA GLY A 140 0.19 -12.54 -6.87
C GLY A 140 -0.73 -12.35 -5.66
N ILE A 141 -0.22 -11.67 -4.63
CA ILE A 141 -1.02 -11.20 -3.50
C ILE A 141 -0.90 -9.67 -3.51
N PRO A 142 -2.03 -8.94 -3.66
CA PRO A 142 -1.99 -7.49 -3.78
C PRO A 142 -1.46 -6.84 -2.51
N LYS A 143 -0.72 -5.75 -2.66
CA LYS A 143 -0.28 -4.88 -1.58
C LYS A 143 0.17 -3.54 -2.15
N THR A 144 -0.52 -2.47 -1.77
CA THR A 144 -0.10 -1.08 -1.96
C THR A 144 -0.94 -0.17 -1.07
N ILE A 145 -0.36 0.94 -0.57
CA ILE A 145 -1.14 1.98 0.12
C ILE A 145 -1.86 2.89 -0.87
N ASP A 146 -1.49 2.86 -2.16
CA ASP A 146 -2.03 3.78 -3.17
C ASP A 146 -3.42 3.36 -3.67
N ASN A 147 -3.87 2.15 -3.34
CA ASN A 147 -5.17 1.58 -3.75
C ASN A 147 -5.41 1.60 -5.27
N ASP A 148 -4.34 1.42 -6.03
CA ASP A 148 -4.29 1.63 -7.47
C ASP A 148 -4.32 0.33 -8.31
N LEU A 149 -4.41 -0.85 -7.69
CA LEU A 149 -4.52 -2.11 -8.43
C LEU A 149 -5.94 -2.34 -8.94
N CYS A 150 -6.04 -2.78 -10.20
CA CYS A 150 -7.29 -3.17 -10.83
C CYS A 150 -7.80 -4.53 -10.33
N GLU A 151 -9.04 -4.89 -10.68
CA GLU A 151 -9.69 -6.18 -10.40
C GLU A 151 -9.88 -6.51 -8.90
N THR A 152 -9.64 -5.57 -7.99
CA THR A 152 -9.90 -5.74 -6.55
C THR A 152 -10.59 -4.49 -6.00
N ASP A 153 -11.48 -4.64 -5.02
CA ASP A 153 -12.18 -3.48 -4.41
C ASP A 153 -11.19 -2.51 -3.78
N HIS A 154 -10.27 -3.01 -2.98
CA HIS A 154 -9.19 -2.23 -2.37
C HIS A 154 -7.96 -3.12 -2.15
N THR A 155 -6.89 -2.53 -1.63
CA THR A 155 -5.60 -3.22 -1.50
C THR A 155 -5.10 -3.25 -0.06
N PRO A 156 -4.49 -4.37 0.40
CA PRO A 156 -3.81 -4.45 1.69
C PRO A 156 -2.80 -3.33 1.91
N GLY A 157 -2.92 -2.66 3.06
CA GLY A 157 -2.12 -1.51 3.45
C GLY A 157 -2.81 -0.17 3.25
N PHE A 158 -3.77 -0.07 2.32
CA PHE A 158 -4.52 1.16 2.07
C PHE A 158 -5.41 1.54 3.26
N GLY A 159 -6.23 0.61 3.79
CA GLY A 159 -7.13 0.89 4.91
C GLY A 159 -6.40 1.40 6.15
N SER A 160 -5.26 0.83 6.48
CA SER A 160 -4.41 1.27 7.59
C SER A 160 -3.79 2.65 7.35
N ALA A 161 -3.30 2.92 6.14
CA ALA A 161 -2.76 4.23 5.79
C ALA A 161 -3.86 5.30 5.80
N ALA A 162 -5.05 5.00 5.28
CA ALA A 162 -6.23 5.87 5.32
C ALA A 162 -6.64 6.22 6.77
N LYS A 163 -6.65 5.23 7.67
CA LYS A 163 -6.91 5.44 9.10
C LYS A 163 -5.88 6.37 9.74
N TYR A 164 -4.59 6.17 9.42
CA TYR A 164 -3.51 7.03 9.91
C TYR A 164 -3.69 8.47 9.42
N ILE A 165 -4.01 8.68 8.14
CA ILE A 165 -4.26 10.01 7.57
C ILE A 165 -5.44 10.67 8.25
N ALA A 166 -6.59 10.00 8.34
CA ALA A 166 -7.78 10.55 8.98
C ALA A 166 -7.53 10.95 10.44
N SER A 167 -6.87 10.07 11.22
CA SER A 167 -6.51 10.33 12.62
C SER A 167 -5.55 11.52 12.75
N SER A 168 -4.49 11.55 11.92
CA SER A 168 -3.52 12.65 11.94
C SER A 168 -4.14 14.00 11.55
N VAL A 169 -5.03 14.02 10.55
CA VAL A 169 -5.74 15.24 10.17
C VAL A 169 -6.64 15.74 11.29
N LEU A 170 -7.34 14.84 11.99
CA LEU A 170 -8.16 15.18 13.15
C LEU A 170 -7.32 15.77 14.29
N GLU A 171 -6.18 15.16 14.62
CA GLU A 171 -5.27 15.65 15.67
C GLU A 171 -4.64 17.00 15.30
N ILE A 172 -4.21 17.18 14.03
CA ILE A 172 -3.69 18.45 13.51
C ILE A 172 -4.77 19.54 13.56
N ALA A 173 -6.05 19.17 13.32
CA ALA A 173 -7.16 20.10 13.44
C ALA A 173 -7.32 20.60 14.88
N HIS A 174 -7.25 19.71 15.87
CA HIS A 174 -7.30 20.08 17.30
C HIS A 174 -6.14 21.02 17.67
N ASP A 175 -4.89 20.73 17.25
CA ASP A 175 -3.74 21.62 17.49
C ASP A 175 -3.92 22.99 16.82
N THR A 176 -4.50 23.01 15.62
CA THR A 176 -4.64 24.24 14.84
C THR A 176 -5.74 25.16 15.37
N PHE A 177 -6.88 24.61 15.78
CA PHE A 177 -8.09 25.38 16.15
C PHE A 177 -7.98 26.13 17.46
N ILE A 178 -6.97 25.84 18.28
CA ILE A 178 -6.76 26.58 19.54
C ILE A 178 -6.28 28.03 19.33
N TYR A 179 -5.86 28.37 18.11
CA TYR A 179 -5.31 29.70 17.81
C TYR A 179 -6.35 30.63 17.21
N ALA A 180 -6.51 31.83 17.78
CA ALA A 180 -7.43 32.86 17.28
C ALA A 180 -6.92 33.62 16.05
N VAL A 181 -5.69 33.37 15.59
CA VAL A 181 -5.09 34.04 14.44
C VAL A 181 -5.41 33.33 13.14
N LYS A 182 -5.55 34.10 12.06
CA LYS A 182 -5.74 33.51 10.71
C LYS A 182 -4.52 32.68 10.31
N SER A 183 -4.76 31.43 9.96
CA SER A 183 -3.70 30.50 9.56
C SER A 183 -4.17 29.46 8.55
N VAL A 184 -3.22 28.93 7.77
CA VAL A 184 -3.41 27.82 6.84
C VAL A 184 -2.45 26.69 7.23
N THR A 185 -2.96 25.47 7.30
CA THR A 185 -2.16 24.25 7.44
C THR A 185 -2.38 23.38 6.21
N ILE A 186 -1.32 23.05 5.50
CA ILE A 186 -1.33 22.22 4.29
C ILE A 186 -0.71 20.88 4.65
N ILE A 187 -1.43 19.79 4.43
CA ILE A 187 -0.99 18.42 4.73
C ILE A 187 -0.74 17.72 3.41
N GLU A 188 0.53 17.43 3.13
CA GLU A 188 0.96 16.69 1.94
C GLU A 188 0.92 15.20 2.22
N ILE A 189 0.23 14.45 1.36
CA ILE A 189 -0.09 13.03 1.50
C ILE A 189 0.43 12.29 0.27
N MET A 190 0.95 11.07 0.45
CA MET A 190 1.38 10.21 -0.64
C MET A 190 0.23 9.88 -1.59
N GLY A 191 0.57 9.60 -2.84
CA GLY A 191 -0.37 9.25 -3.90
C GLY A 191 0.01 9.99 -5.18
N ARG A 192 1.05 9.51 -5.90
CA ARG A 192 1.59 10.19 -7.08
C ARG A 192 0.58 10.29 -8.22
N ASP A 193 -0.05 9.19 -8.54
CA ASP A 193 -0.91 9.05 -9.72
C ASP A 193 -2.36 8.73 -9.36
N ALA A 194 -2.64 8.43 -8.08
CA ALA A 194 -3.96 8.15 -7.55
C ALA A 194 -4.16 8.82 -6.18
N GLY A 195 -5.26 9.53 -6.03
CA GLY A 195 -5.57 10.39 -4.88
C GLY A 195 -6.26 9.71 -3.70
N TRP A 196 -6.38 8.38 -3.69
CA TRP A 196 -7.13 7.63 -2.69
C TRP A 196 -6.76 7.95 -1.24
N LEU A 197 -5.44 8.03 -0.92
CA LEU A 197 -4.98 8.38 0.43
C LEU A 197 -5.31 9.83 0.79
N THR A 198 -5.13 10.75 -0.15
CA THR A 198 -5.47 12.16 0.08
C THR A 198 -6.96 12.33 0.29
N ALA A 199 -7.78 11.61 -0.48
CA ALA A 199 -9.24 11.56 -0.32
C ALA A 199 -9.65 11.04 1.05
N ALA A 200 -8.93 10.06 1.61
CA ALA A 200 -9.18 9.51 2.94
C ALA A 200 -9.06 10.55 4.08
N ALA A 201 -8.41 11.69 3.84
CA ALA A 201 -8.39 12.80 4.79
C ALA A 201 -9.82 13.31 5.12
N ALA A 202 -10.80 13.14 4.21
CA ALA A 202 -12.19 13.49 4.44
C ALA A 202 -12.84 12.74 5.62
N LEU A 203 -12.34 11.53 5.93
CA LEU A 203 -12.81 10.73 7.06
C LEU A 203 -12.55 11.38 8.43
N ALA A 204 -11.68 12.40 8.50
CA ALA A 204 -11.46 13.18 9.73
C ALA A 204 -12.66 14.06 10.09
N ARG A 205 -13.57 14.31 9.15
CA ARG A 205 -14.77 15.13 9.36
C ARG A 205 -15.78 14.40 10.21
N ASN A 206 -16.37 15.11 11.16
CA ASN A 206 -17.42 14.58 12.05
C ASN A 206 -18.29 15.71 12.63
N GLY A 207 -19.13 15.42 13.61
CA GLY A 207 -20.06 16.40 14.20
C GLY A 207 -19.42 17.64 14.86
N TYR A 208 -18.11 17.60 15.14
CA TYR A 208 -17.35 18.69 15.77
C TYR A 208 -16.09 19.11 14.99
N ASN A 209 -15.72 18.40 13.94
CA ASN A 209 -14.57 18.73 13.08
C ASN A 209 -14.99 18.79 11.63
N SER A 210 -14.81 19.95 10.97
CA SER A 210 -15.08 20.15 9.56
C SER A 210 -13.81 20.05 8.67
N ALA A 211 -12.64 19.86 9.29
CA ALA A 211 -11.38 19.73 8.55
C ALA A 211 -11.17 18.28 8.03
N PRO A 212 -10.47 18.15 6.87
CA PRO A 212 -9.91 19.19 6.03
C PRO A 212 -10.99 19.97 5.30
N HIS A 213 -10.75 21.27 5.04
CA HIS A 213 -11.72 22.16 4.41
C HIS A 213 -11.63 22.15 2.88
N LEU A 214 -10.46 21.75 2.36
CA LEU A 214 -10.16 21.58 0.95
C LEU A 214 -9.33 20.31 0.77
N ILE A 215 -9.57 19.58 -0.32
CA ILE A 215 -8.87 18.35 -0.69
C ILE A 215 -8.55 18.43 -2.17
N TYR A 216 -7.27 18.35 -2.53
CA TYR A 216 -6.80 18.39 -3.92
C TYR A 216 -6.16 17.07 -4.30
N LEU A 217 -6.71 16.41 -5.32
CA LEU A 217 -6.32 15.11 -5.82
C LEU A 217 -5.56 15.21 -7.15
N PRO A 218 -4.68 14.27 -7.49
CA PRO A 218 -3.93 14.30 -8.75
C PRO A 218 -4.78 14.01 -9.99
N GLU A 219 -6.00 13.52 -9.81
CA GLU A 219 -6.97 13.23 -10.88
C GLU A 219 -7.53 14.49 -11.55
N VAL A 220 -7.42 15.65 -10.88
CA VAL A 220 -7.92 16.93 -11.38
C VAL A 220 -6.74 17.87 -11.62
N PRO A 221 -6.64 18.53 -12.80
CA PRO A 221 -5.65 19.56 -13.03
C PRO A 221 -5.70 20.64 -11.96
N PHE A 222 -4.56 20.94 -11.35
CA PHE A 222 -4.44 21.92 -10.29
C PHE A 222 -4.10 23.30 -10.84
N ASP A 223 -4.93 24.30 -10.47
CA ASP A 223 -4.69 25.70 -10.78
C ASP A 223 -4.34 26.50 -9.52
N THR A 224 -3.22 27.21 -9.55
CA THR A 224 -2.71 27.97 -8.39
C THR A 224 -3.55 29.21 -8.07
N ASP A 225 -4.18 29.84 -9.04
CA ASP A 225 -5.02 31.03 -8.83
C ASP A 225 -6.38 30.61 -8.24
N ASP A 226 -6.98 29.55 -8.74
CA ASP A 226 -8.20 28.95 -8.18
C ASP A 226 -7.96 28.47 -6.74
N PHE A 227 -6.83 27.79 -6.49
CA PHE A 227 -6.43 27.42 -5.14
C PHE A 227 -6.36 28.61 -4.18
N LEU A 228 -5.71 29.72 -4.59
CA LEU A 228 -5.65 30.93 -3.78
C LEU A 228 -7.02 31.57 -3.53
N LEU A 229 -7.93 31.50 -4.50
CA LEU A 229 -9.32 31.97 -4.35
C LEU A 229 -10.07 31.11 -3.34
N ASP A 230 -9.93 29.79 -3.40
CA ASP A 230 -10.53 28.86 -2.45
C ASP A 230 -10.02 29.11 -1.02
N VAL A 231 -8.71 29.26 -0.85
CA VAL A 231 -8.10 29.58 0.46
C VAL A 231 -8.62 30.91 1.00
N LYS A 232 -8.75 31.95 0.16
CA LYS A 232 -9.31 33.25 0.56
C LYS A 232 -10.76 33.11 1.01
N ARG A 233 -11.58 32.35 0.27
CA ARG A 233 -12.98 32.09 0.63
C ARG A 233 -13.08 31.41 1.98
N MET A 234 -12.28 30.36 2.21
CA MET A 234 -12.26 29.66 3.49
C MET A 234 -11.80 30.58 4.64
N LEU A 235 -10.78 31.42 4.44
CA LEU A 235 -10.30 32.40 5.42
C LEU A 235 -11.30 33.55 5.72
N PHE A 236 -12.26 33.77 4.85
CA PHE A 236 -13.36 34.70 5.12
C PHE A 236 -14.36 34.10 6.10
N GLU A 237 -14.63 32.80 6.00
CA GLU A 237 -15.60 32.09 6.82
C GLU A 237 -15.03 31.64 8.18
N ARG A 238 -13.72 31.39 8.25
CA ARG A 238 -13.06 30.84 9.45
C ARG A 238 -11.63 31.35 9.63
N ASN A 239 -11.11 31.27 10.85
CA ASN A 239 -9.75 31.72 11.12
C ASN A 239 -8.70 30.70 10.68
N ASN A 240 -8.98 29.40 10.80
CA ASN A 240 -8.01 28.37 10.53
C ASN A 240 -8.52 27.48 9.38
N VAL A 241 -7.70 27.31 8.35
CA VAL A 241 -7.97 26.48 7.17
C VAL A 241 -6.99 25.33 7.14
N ILE A 242 -7.49 24.11 6.99
CA ILE A 242 -6.71 22.88 6.83
C ILE A 242 -6.99 22.31 5.46
N ILE A 243 -5.93 22.00 4.73
CA ILE A 243 -5.96 21.55 3.34
C ILE A 243 -5.21 20.25 3.25
N ALA A 244 -5.82 19.22 2.66
CA ALA A 244 -5.13 18.00 2.26
C ALA A 244 -4.76 18.11 0.78
N VAL A 245 -3.53 17.76 0.44
CA VAL A 245 -3.03 17.81 -0.94
C VAL A 245 -2.20 16.57 -1.25
N SER A 246 -2.43 15.99 -2.42
CA SER A 246 -1.57 14.91 -2.90
C SER A 246 -0.21 15.45 -3.34
N GLU A 247 0.86 14.68 -3.05
CA GLU A 247 2.20 14.93 -3.58
C GLU A 247 2.24 14.98 -5.12
N GLY A 248 1.26 14.32 -5.76
CA GLY A 248 1.18 14.13 -7.20
C GLY A 248 0.35 15.15 -7.96
N ILE A 249 -0.13 16.23 -7.33
CA ILE A 249 -0.89 17.26 -8.04
C ILE A 249 -0.09 17.88 -9.19
N ARG A 250 -0.77 18.10 -10.32
CA ARG A 250 -0.19 18.60 -11.58
C ARG A 250 -1.00 19.74 -12.14
N ASP A 251 -0.33 20.65 -12.85
CA ASP A 251 -0.98 21.67 -13.64
C ASP A 251 -1.69 21.07 -14.90
N ALA A 252 -2.43 21.88 -15.63
CA ALA A 252 -3.11 21.47 -16.86
C ALA A 252 -2.16 21.02 -17.98
N SER A 253 -0.87 21.31 -17.87
CA SER A 253 0.20 20.87 -18.79
C SER A 253 0.84 19.54 -18.34
N GLY A 254 0.41 18.99 -17.21
CA GLY A 254 0.95 17.74 -16.63
C GLY A 254 2.23 17.91 -15.81
N ASN A 255 2.67 19.15 -15.52
CA ASN A 255 3.83 19.38 -14.68
C ASN A 255 3.45 19.28 -13.21
N TYR A 256 4.29 18.62 -12.39
CA TYR A 256 4.09 18.54 -10.96
C TYR A 256 4.26 19.91 -10.29
N ILE A 257 3.41 20.19 -9.30
CA ILE A 257 3.48 21.40 -8.47
C ILE A 257 4.61 21.33 -7.42
N SER A 258 5.24 20.17 -7.27
CA SER A 258 6.34 19.98 -6.32
C SER A 258 7.57 20.83 -6.67
N ALA A 259 8.30 21.28 -5.62
CA ALA A 259 9.48 22.15 -5.75
C ALA A 259 10.77 21.41 -6.08
N SER A 260 10.79 20.07 -6.03
CA SER A 260 12.03 19.30 -6.20
C SER A 260 12.38 19.09 -7.67
N GLU A 261 13.61 19.43 -8.05
CA GLU A 261 14.19 19.01 -9.31
C GLU A 261 14.20 17.47 -9.41
N LYS A 262 13.98 16.98 -10.62
CA LYS A 262 13.77 15.58 -11.00
C LYS A 262 14.85 14.62 -10.49
N SER A 263 14.69 14.10 -9.29
CA SER A 263 15.36 12.87 -8.88
C SER A 263 14.45 11.71 -9.30
N VAL A 264 15.00 10.79 -10.10
CA VAL A 264 14.28 9.63 -10.64
C VAL A 264 14.78 8.39 -9.91
N ASP A 265 13.87 7.54 -9.45
CA ASP A 265 14.24 6.28 -8.82
C ASP A 265 14.67 5.23 -9.86
N THR A 266 15.11 4.06 -9.41
CA THR A 266 15.58 2.97 -10.28
C THR A 266 14.50 2.38 -11.19
N PHE A 267 13.22 2.70 -10.98
CA PHE A 267 12.10 2.33 -11.85
C PHE A 267 11.72 3.41 -12.86
N GLY A 268 12.40 4.57 -12.83
CA GLY A 268 12.07 5.70 -13.69
C GLY A 268 10.99 6.62 -13.12
N HIS A 269 10.59 6.44 -11.85
CA HIS A 269 9.60 7.29 -11.20
C HIS A 269 10.27 8.52 -10.61
N SER A 270 9.69 9.70 -10.82
CA SER A 270 10.12 10.94 -10.14
C SER A 270 9.92 10.78 -8.62
N GLN A 271 10.94 11.11 -7.84
CA GLN A 271 10.77 11.29 -6.40
C GLN A 271 10.06 12.62 -6.20
N LEU A 272 8.80 12.55 -5.75
CA LEU A 272 7.98 13.73 -5.48
C LEU A 272 8.07 14.07 -3.99
N SER A 273 8.25 15.34 -3.71
CA SER A 273 8.04 15.91 -2.38
C SER A 273 8.01 17.44 -2.50
N GLY A 274 7.37 18.10 -1.55
CA GLY A 274 7.38 19.54 -1.45
C GLY A 274 6.26 20.25 -2.22
N ALA A 275 5.22 19.57 -2.68
CA ALA A 275 4.01 20.21 -3.17
C ALA A 275 3.41 21.11 -2.06
N GLY A 276 3.24 20.55 -0.84
CA GLY A 276 2.80 21.32 0.32
C GLY A 276 3.71 22.50 0.63
N LYS A 277 5.03 22.34 0.46
CA LYS A 277 5.99 23.43 0.71
C LYS A 277 5.90 24.52 -0.36
N THR A 278 5.71 24.16 -1.61
CA THR A 278 5.46 25.10 -2.70
C THR A 278 4.22 25.94 -2.43
N LEU A 279 3.13 25.28 -2.05
CA LEU A 279 1.87 25.95 -1.72
C LEU A 279 1.98 26.81 -0.44
N GLU A 280 2.78 26.39 0.55
CA GLU A 280 3.08 27.21 1.74
C GLU A 280 3.70 28.54 1.35
N PHE A 281 4.73 28.53 0.50
CA PHE A 281 5.36 29.77 0.02
C PHE A 281 4.40 30.64 -0.78
N LEU A 282 3.59 30.02 -1.65
CA LEU A 282 2.60 30.72 -2.45
C LEU A 282 1.54 31.42 -1.57
N VAL A 283 0.96 30.72 -0.59
CA VAL A 283 -0.03 31.29 0.35
C VAL A 283 0.61 32.39 1.18
N LYS A 284 1.83 32.21 1.68
CA LYS A 284 2.55 33.21 2.48
C LYS A 284 2.78 34.49 1.67
N GLU A 285 3.24 34.36 0.42
CA GLU A 285 3.54 35.48 -0.46
C GLU A 285 2.27 36.26 -0.87
N LYS A 286 1.23 35.54 -1.30
CA LYS A 286 0.03 36.14 -1.90
C LYS A 286 -1.03 36.57 -0.89
N LEU A 287 -1.13 35.89 0.26
CA LEU A 287 -2.18 36.15 1.25
C LEU A 287 -1.66 36.77 2.55
N GLY A 288 -0.36 36.69 2.83
CA GLY A 288 0.25 37.32 4.00
C GLY A 288 -0.21 36.74 5.35
N VAL A 289 -0.79 35.52 5.36
CA VAL A 289 -1.25 34.85 6.57
C VAL A 289 -0.20 33.88 7.11
N LYS A 290 -0.34 33.48 8.37
CA LYS A 290 0.48 32.41 8.94
C LYS A 290 0.14 31.11 8.18
N VAL A 291 1.16 30.42 7.68
CA VAL A 291 1.00 29.14 6.97
C VAL A 291 2.07 28.16 7.40
N ARG A 292 1.75 26.89 7.42
CA ARG A 292 2.67 25.76 7.57
C ARG A 292 2.29 24.63 6.63
N SER A 293 3.28 23.88 6.18
CA SER A 293 3.09 22.60 5.50
C SER A 293 3.61 21.45 6.39
N ILE A 294 2.96 20.29 6.27
CA ILE A 294 3.29 19.05 6.96
C ILE A 294 3.33 17.97 5.89
N GLU A 295 4.50 17.38 5.67
CA GLU A 295 4.65 16.20 4.83
C GLU A 295 4.48 14.96 5.71
N VAL A 296 3.45 14.15 5.44
CA VAL A 296 3.21 12.91 6.19
C VAL A 296 4.28 11.86 5.88
N ASN A 297 4.74 11.84 4.65
CA ASN A 297 5.86 11.03 4.17
C ASN A 297 5.73 9.55 4.59
N VAL A 298 6.83 8.88 5.01
CA VAL A 298 6.85 7.45 5.34
C VAL A 298 5.98 7.07 6.55
N LEU A 299 5.61 8.01 7.42
CA LEU A 299 4.82 7.73 8.61
C LEU A 299 3.48 7.07 8.28
N GLN A 300 2.82 7.48 7.20
CA GLN A 300 1.53 6.94 6.77
C GLN A 300 1.56 5.45 6.37
N ARG A 301 2.73 4.87 6.14
CA ARG A 301 2.88 3.45 5.74
C ARG A 301 3.60 2.58 6.76
N CYS A 302 3.94 3.12 7.95
CA CYS A 302 4.66 2.37 8.98
C CYS A 302 4.06 2.49 10.39
N ALA A 303 2.93 3.19 10.56
CA ALA A 303 2.30 3.44 11.85
C ALA A 303 1.42 2.24 12.30
N ALA A 304 2.03 1.11 12.63
CA ALA A 304 1.33 -0.11 13.01
C ALA A 304 0.41 0.05 14.23
N HIS A 305 0.71 1.00 15.12
CA HIS A 305 -0.12 1.31 16.29
C HIS A 305 -1.49 1.93 15.94
N LEU A 306 -1.66 2.44 14.71
CA LEU A 306 -2.92 2.95 14.15
C LEU A 306 -3.44 2.11 12.99
N ALA A 307 -2.94 0.88 12.81
CA ALA A 307 -3.42 0.02 11.74
C ALA A 307 -4.93 -0.28 11.88
N SER A 308 -5.61 -0.39 10.74
CA SER A 308 -6.99 -0.84 10.68
C SER A 308 -7.06 -2.35 10.92
N LYS A 309 -7.93 -2.77 11.84
CA LYS A 309 -8.18 -4.20 12.07
C LYS A 309 -8.79 -4.85 10.83
N THR A 310 -9.69 -4.16 10.13
CA THR A 310 -10.27 -4.63 8.86
C THR A 310 -9.16 -4.95 7.86
N ASP A 311 -8.25 -4.01 7.60
CA ASP A 311 -7.15 -4.16 6.65
C ASP A 311 -6.22 -5.34 7.02
N LEU A 312 -5.86 -5.49 8.30
CA LEU A 312 -5.03 -6.62 8.75
C LEU A 312 -5.72 -7.96 8.59
N MET A 313 -7.01 -8.07 8.96
CA MET A 313 -7.79 -9.31 8.84
C MET A 313 -7.95 -9.71 7.38
N GLU A 314 -8.31 -8.79 6.51
CA GLU A 314 -8.45 -9.02 5.07
C GLU A 314 -7.13 -9.43 4.43
N SER A 315 -6.02 -8.83 4.86
CA SER A 315 -4.67 -9.21 4.43
C SER A 315 -4.33 -10.66 4.77
N VAL A 316 -4.66 -11.11 5.98
CA VAL A 316 -4.47 -12.51 6.40
C VAL A 316 -5.33 -13.45 5.53
N GLU A 317 -6.60 -13.11 5.30
CA GLU A 317 -7.49 -13.96 4.50
C GLU A 317 -7.05 -14.03 3.04
N LEU A 318 -6.52 -12.95 2.44
CA LEU A 318 -5.93 -12.98 1.10
C LEU A 318 -4.72 -13.92 1.03
N GLY A 319 -3.86 -13.92 2.06
CA GLY A 319 -2.75 -14.86 2.13
C GLY A 319 -3.20 -16.32 2.17
N LYS A 320 -4.20 -16.64 2.99
CA LYS A 320 -4.83 -17.99 3.05
C LYS A 320 -5.48 -18.35 1.71
N LYS A 321 -6.21 -17.41 1.10
CA LYS A 321 -6.89 -17.64 -0.19
C LYS A 321 -5.88 -17.95 -1.31
N ALA A 322 -4.71 -17.32 -1.32
CA ALA A 322 -3.66 -17.63 -2.30
C ALA A 322 -3.20 -19.10 -2.19
N VAL A 323 -3.03 -19.60 -0.96
CA VAL A 323 -2.67 -21.01 -0.74
C VAL A 323 -3.79 -21.93 -1.25
N ALA A 324 -5.04 -21.71 -0.83
CA ALA A 324 -6.18 -22.50 -1.27
C ALA A 324 -6.33 -22.54 -2.81
N LEU A 325 -6.18 -21.39 -3.47
CA LEU A 325 -6.23 -21.32 -4.94
C LEU A 325 -5.10 -22.13 -5.61
N SER A 326 -3.91 -22.12 -5.03
CA SER A 326 -2.79 -22.92 -5.56
C SER A 326 -3.06 -24.43 -5.44
N GLU A 327 -3.72 -24.87 -4.37
CA GLU A 327 -4.18 -26.27 -4.17
C GLU A 327 -5.27 -26.67 -5.17
N GLU A 328 -6.15 -25.73 -5.53
CA GLU A 328 -7.17 -25.89 -6.59
C GLU A 328 -6.55 -25.90 -8.00
N GLY A 329 -5.26 -25.61 -8.13
CA GLY A 329 -4.51 -25.60 -9.39
C GLY A 329 -4.47 -24.26 -10.11
N ALA A 330 -4.93 -23.16 -9.51
CA ALA A 330 -4.83 -21.82 -10.07
C ALA A 330 -3.37 -21.38 -10.20
N THR A 331 -3.07 -20.64 -11.25
CA THR A 331 -1.76 -20.03 -11.53
C THR A 331 -1.95 -18.83 -12.46
N ALA A 332 -0.94 -18.00 -12.65
CA ALA A 332 -1.00 -16.79 -13.48
C ALA A 332 -2.17 -15.86 -13.05
N SER A 333 -2.36 -15.70 -11.76
CA SER A 333 -3.48 -14.96 -11.19
C SER A 333 -3.05 -14.12 -10.00
N MET A 334 -3.88 -13.15 -9.61
CA MET A 334 -3.78 -12.41 -8.36
C MET A 334 -5.04 -12.69 -7.54
N VAL A 335 -4.89 -12.90 -6.22
CA VAL A 335 -6.04 -12.95 -5.31
C VAL A 335 -6.69 -11.57 -5.21
N THR A 336 -8.01 -11.53 -5.08
CA THR A 336 -8.80 -10.30 -5.09
C THR A 336 -9.80 -10.24 -3.95
N MET A 337 -10.21 -9.03 -3.60
CA MET A 337 -11.32 -8.74 -2.71
C MET A 337 -12.47 -8.15 -3.53
N ASN A 338 -13.67 -8.70 -3.38
CA ASN A 338 -14.89 -8.21 -4.02
C ASN A 338 -15.87 -7.80 -2.93
N ARG A 339 -16.20 -6.50 -2.87
CA ARG A 339 -17.20 -6.01 -1.95
C ARG A 339 -18.58 -6.43 -2.41
N VAL A 340 -19.29 -7.19 -1.58
CA VAL A 340 -20.63 -7.70 -1.89
C VAL A 340 -21.74 -6.98 -1.14
N SER A 341 -21.39 -6.26 -0.05
CA SER A 341 -22.32 -5.44 0.73
C SER A 341 -21.56 -4.34 1.50
N ASP A 342 -22.18 -3.18 1.65
CA ASP A 342 -21.70 -2.07 2.48
C ASP A 342 -22.32 -2.10 3.88
N ASP A 343 -23.55 -2.61 4.05
CA ASP A 343 -24.24 -2.72 5.34
C ASP A 343 -25.00 -4.06 5.45
N PRO A 344 -24.50 -5.03 6.25
CA PRO A 344 -23.17 -5.03 6.85
C PRO A 344 -22.05 -5.13 5.80
N TYR A 345 -20.92 -4.45 6.04
CA TYR A 345 -19.74 -4.55 5.18
C TYR A 345 -19.27 -5.99 5.06
N THR A 346 -19.16 -6.49 3.82
CA THR A 346 -18.81 -7.88 3.54
C THR A 346 -17.95 -7.97 2.28
N ILE A 347 -16.85 -8.73 2.37
CA ILE A 347 -15.93 -9.04 1.28
C ILE A 347 -15.97 -10.53 0.95
N GLU A 348 -15.98 -10.84 -0.34
CA GLU A 348 -15.69 -12.17 -0.88
C GLU A 348 -14.27 -12.18 -1.47
N TYR A 349 -13.52 -13.26 -1.19
CA TYR A 349 -12.16 -13.44 -1.70
C TYR A 349 -12.18 -14.29 -2.97
N GLY A 350 -11.74 -13.69 -4.06
CA GLY A 350 -11.67 -14.29 -5.39
C GLY A 350 -10.27 -14.29 -5.97
N TYR A 351 -10.19 -14.33 -7.29
CA TYR A 351 -8.98 -14.11 -8.06
C TYR A 351 -9.31 -13.56 -9.43
N ALA A 352 -8.33 -12.91 -10.05
CA ALA A 352 -8.38 -12.45 -11.43
C ALA A 352 -7.12 -12.87 -12.19
N GLU A 353 -7.21 -12.98 -13.52
CA GLU A 353 -6.06 -13.29 -14.37
C GLU A 353 -5.03 -12.17 -14.29
N ILE A 354 -3.77 -12.50 -14.06
CA ILE A 354 -2.70 -11.53 -13.84
C ILE A 354 -2.50 -10.55 -15.00
N LYS A 355 -2.80 -10.97 -16.24
CA LYS A 355 -2.69 -10.13 -17.44
C LYS A 355 -3.64 -8.92 -17.44
N ASN A 356 -4.75 -8.99 -16.68
CA ASN A 356 -5.72 -7.89 -16.57
C ASN A 356 -5.32 -6.87 -15.51
N ILE A 357 -4.23 -7.13 -14.76
CA ILE A 357 -3.81 -6.36 -13.59
C ILE A 357 -2.43 -5.73 -13.82
N ALA A 358 -1.49 -6.54 -14.32
CA ALA A 358 -0.12 -6.09 -14.52
C ALA A 358 -0.07 -4.90 -15.48
N ASN A 359 0.62 -3.82 -15.05
CA ASN A 359 0.77 -2.56 -15.79
C ASN A 359 -0.52 -1.74 -15.98
N GLU A 360 -1.61 -2.10 -15.29
CA GLU A 360 -2.85 -1.32 -15.22
C GLU A 360 -2.97 -0.65 -13.85
N ALA A 361 -3.52 0.56 -13.81
CA ALA A 361 -3.74 1.29 -12.57
C ALA A 361 -5.12 1.95 -12.56
N ARG A 362 -5.75 2.02 -11.37
CA ARG A 362 -7.01 2.73 -11.19
C ARG A 362 -6.83 3.98 -10.34
N SER A 363 -7.51 5.03 -10.74
CA SER A 363 -7.58 6.31 -10.03
C SER A 363 -8.90 6.44 -9.26
N VAL A 364 -9.03 7.50 -8.46
CA VAL A 364 -10.31 7.89 -7.87
C VAL A 364 -11.29 8.23 -8.98
N PRO A 365 -12.50 7.63 -9.01
CA PRO A 365 -13.53 8.00 -9.99
C PRO A 365 -13.82 9.48 -9.98
N THR A 366 -13.89 10.11 -11.15
CA THR A 366 -14.09 11.55 -11.26
C THR A 366 -15.44 12.00 -10.71
N GLU A 367 -16.45 11.14 -10.76
CA GLU A 367 -17.76 11.35 -10.16
C GLU A 367 -17.74 11.38 -8.62
N TRP A 368 -16.66 10.91 -8.00
CA TRP A 368 -16.44 10.98 -6.54
C TRP A 368 -15.66 12.23 -6.12
N ILE A 369 -15.33 13.09 -7.07
CA ILE A 369 -14.72 14.39 -6.84
C ILE A 369 -15.78 15.46 -7.13
N ASN A 370 -15.86 16.50 -6.28
CA ASN A 370 -16.83 17.56 -6.51
C ASN A 370 -16.53 18.35 -7.80
N ALA A 371 -17.52 19.03 -8.35
CA ALA A 371 -17.39 19.77 -9.61
C ALA A 371 -16.33 20.90 -9.60
N ALA A 372 -15.95 21.38 -8.40
CA ALA A 372 -14.90 22.39 -8.23
C ALA A 372 -13.49 21.79 -8.16
N GLY A 373 -13.36 20.45 -8.08
CA GLY A 373 -12.07 19.76 -8.00
C GLY A 373 -11.30 19.95 -6.69
N ASN A 374 -11.96 20.42 -5.65
CA ASN A 374 -11.35 20.81 -4.37
C ASN A 374 -11.94 20.10 -3.14
N ASP A 375 -12.73 19.06 -3.37
CA ASP A 375 -13.32 18.21 -2.33
C ASP A 375 -13.82 16.88 -2.91
N VAL A 376 -14.19 15.95 -2.07
CA VAL A 376 -14.72 14.61 -2.40
C VAL A 376 -16.20 14.49 -2.04
N THR A 377 -16.90 13.56 -2.71
CA THR A 377 -18.33 13.33 -2.48
C THR A 377 -18.58 12.38 -1.30
N GLN A 378 -19.85 12.26 -0.88
CA GLN A 378 -20.23 11.37 0.20
C GLN A 378 -20.03 9.90 -0.19
N GLU A 379 -20.22 9.55 -1.47
CA GLU A 379 -20.03 8.18 -1.97
C GLU A 379 -18.60 7.68 -1.74
N LEU A 380 -17.61 8.55 -1.90
CA LEU A 380 -16.22 8.20 -1.60
C LEU A 380 -16.01 7.99 -0.07
N ILE A 381 -16.61 8.85 0.75
CA ILE A 381 -16.55 8.71 2.22
C ILE A 381 -17.18 7.38 2.66
N ASP A 382 -18.33 7.04 2.10
CA ASP A 382 -19.05 5.80 2.39
C ASP A 382 -18.23 4.57 1.97
N TYR A 383 -17.58 4.62 0.78
CA TYR A 383 -16.66 3.58 0.33
C TYR A 383 -15.47 3.37 1.29
N LEU A 384 -14.90 4.47 1.80
CA LEU A 384 -13.70 4.43 2.65
C LEU A 384 -13.99 4.03 4.11
N THR A 385 -15.16 4.38 4.62
CA THR A 385 -15.51 4.25 6.05
C THR A 385 -15.31 2.84 6.63
N PRO A 386 -15.73 1.74 5.98
CA PRO A 386 -15.53 0.39 6.54
C PRO A 386 -14.05 -0.03 6.56
N LEU A 387 -13.21 0.51 5.69
CA LEU A 387 -11.82 0.10 5.53
C LEU A 387 -10.92 0.53 6.70
N ILE A 388 -11.33 1.52 7.49
CA ILE A 388 -10.56 2.06 8.60
C ILE A 388 -11.00 1.51 9.98
N GLN A 389 -11.86 0.49 10.01
CA GLN A 389 -12.52 0.06 11.24
C GLN A 389 -11.66 -0.85 12.11
N GLY A 390 -11.91 -0.73 13.41
CA GLY A 390 -11.32 -1.56 14.46
C GLY A 390 -9.85 -1.26 14.76
N GLU A 391 -9.40 -1.70 15.95
CA GLU A 391 -8.05 -1.43 16.44
C GLU A 391 -7.14 -2.64 16.25
N SER A 392 -5.86 -2.38 15.91
CA SER A 392 -4.85 -3.43 15.87
C SER A 392 -4.39 -3.81 17.28
N ASN A 393 -4.12 -5.10 17.51
CA ASN A 393 -3.66 -5.63 18.79
C ASN A 393 -2.13 -5.61 18.87
N VAL A 394 -1.50 -4.45 18.79
CA VAL A 394 -0.04 -4.32 18.96
C VAL A 394 0.32 -4.58 20.42
N THR A 395 1.26 -5.49 20.66
CA THR A 395 1.81 -5.74 21.99
C THR A 395 2.81 -4.66 22.38
N TYR A 396 2.75 -4.17 23.63
CA TYR A 396 3.67 -3.18 24.16
C TYR A 396 4.50 -3.76 25.32
N GLU A 397 5.80 -3.47 25.31
CA GLU A 397 6.72 -3.74 26.41
C GLU A 397 7.54 -2.48 26.71
N ASN A 398 7.67 -2.12 27.98
CA ASN A 398 8.38 -0.91 28.39
C ASN A 398 7.94 0.39 27.67
N GLY A 399 6.65 0.46 27.31
CA GLY A 399 6.07 1.63 26.64
C GLY A 399 6.28 1.68 25.12
N LEU A 400 6.94 0.71 24.52
CA LEU A 400 7.17 0.62 23.08
C LEU A 400 6.49 -0.62 22.48
N PRO A 401 6.05 -0.55 21.20
CA PRO A 401 5.51 -1.71 20.52
C PRO A 401 6.59 -2.77 20.28
N VAL A 402 6.21 -4.04 20.39
CA VAL A 402 7.08 -5.19 20.16
C VAL A 402 6.80 -5.77 18.78
N TYR A 403 7.82 -5.82 17.94
CA TYR A 403 7.77 -6.34 16.58
C TYR A 403 8.65 -7.57 16.40
N MET A 404 8.55 -8.24 15.26
CA MET A 404 9.48 -9.29 14.85
C MET A 404 10.89 -8.72 14.67
N ASP A 405 11.91 -9.51 15.05
CA ASP A 405 13.30 -9.17 14.77
C ASP A 405 13.58 -9.25 13.27
N VAL A 406 14.07 -8.15 12.70
CA VAL A 406 14.46 -8.03 11.28
C VAL A 406 15.97 -7.94 11.08
N SER A 407 16.77 -8.33 12.07
CA SER A 407 18.24 -8.26 12.03
C SER A 407 18.85 -9.09 10.87
N HIS A 408 18.14 -10.09 10.37
CA HIS A 408 18.52 -10.85 9.18
C HIS A 408 18.62 -9.98 7.91
N LEU A 409 17.93 -8.83 7.86
CA LEU A 409 18.02 -7.88 6.74
C LEU A 409 19.31 -7.05 6.77
N THR A 410 19.96 -6.92 7.91
CA THR A 410 21.13 -6.05 8.11
C THR A 410 22.46 -6.80 8.25
N LYS A 411 22.43 -8.13 8.38
CA LYS A 411 23.64 -8.95 8.60
C LYS A 411 24.58 -9.08 7.39
N HIS A 412 24.21 -8.51 6.25
CA HIS A 412 24.98 -8.58 4.99
C HIS A 412 25.21 -7.23 4.33
N GLN A 413 25.08 -6.12 5.10
CA GLN A 413 25.46 -4.77 4.63
C GLN A 413 26.88 -4.44 5.04
#